data_d178236c8f5d1044b327b75fb183e820
#
_entry.id   d178236c8f5d1044b327b75fb183e820
#
_cell.length_a   1.000
_cell.length_b   1.000
_cell.length_c   1.000
_cell.angle_alpha   90.00
_cell.angle_beta   90.00
_cell.angle_gamma   90.00
#
_symmetry.space_group_name_H-M   'P 1'
#
loop_
_entity.id
_entity.type
_entity.pdbx_description
1 polymer ?
#
loop_
_entity_poly.entity_id
_entity_poly.type
_entity_poly.pdbx_seq_one_letter_code
_entity_poly.pdbx_strand_id
1 'polypeptide(L)'
;MPPETLTAETDVLVIGSGAAGMYAAIEAARAGCRVLLADRSLIGRGGATVMAQMTVAVALGSQTEDHWRHHLDDTIAAGRGLCDEGLAQLLCEEGPTCIREMDAWGVGWARQDGRIVQAHAPGHDRPRCVYVDFLNTGPAVSKTLRTAVNRTPDIRKAGDLCIVDLMRVDGEVAGAVALHVASGSPVRISAKATIIATGGLTRLYRRNSASTNMGGDGYALALRAGASLIDMEFVQFFPIGHLAPRLIGMDPIMWDPFRYKLGGRLLNREMEEFTARYGTAEDGKYVLARDLATYAITKEVEAGRGSPHGGVYLSFQHCSETTLRSAFGPVIDRLAANGIDLTQTPVEVAPIAHYHMGGVVADVQMATAVPGLFVAGEAVGGANGANRLSGNAITEALVFGRQAGRSAAVRAKSMTVTPASETAARPTLELLAMDGTADSKGKPNVAELVQRLQATMADDVGPFRDAARLTRGLATIDGLTRDLGERPAGTRGAFDMQRLDWLDLRNMLVVARSVAQAALARTESRGAHQREDYPEMQPEWQDNQVLRWHDGILTLTRAERAPAEASA
;
A
#
# COMPACT_ATOMS: atom_id res chain seq x y z
N MET A 1 -0.19 37.63 -9.51
CA MET A 1 0.81 37.06 -10.43
C MET A 1 0.82 35.55 -10.21
N PRO A 2 1.04 34.71 -11.24
CA PRO A 2 1.24 33.30 -11.00
C PRO A 2 2.43 33.10 -10.06
N PRO A 3 2.40 32.09 -9.16
CA PRO A 3 3.54 31.83 -8.29
C PRO A 3 4.77 31.49 -9.10
N GLU A 4 5.93 31.98 -8.66
CA GLU A 4 7.21 31.71 -9.31
C GLU A 4 7.54 30.21 -9.24
N THR A 5 8.13 29.68 -10.33
CA THR A 5 8.60 28.30 -10.36
C THR A 5 9.91 28.20 -9.58
N LEU A 6 9.90 27.44 -8.50
CA LEU A 6 11.10 27.12 -7.73
C LEU A 6 11.91 26.03 -8.43
N THR A 7 13.21 25.98 -8.16
CA THR A 7 14.10 24.94 -8.71
C THR A 7 14.88 24.24 -7.60
N ALA A 8 15.08 22.94 -7.76
CA ALA A 8 15.92 22.13 -6.89
C ALA A 8 16.76 21.15 -7.70
N GLU A 9 17.93 20.81 -7.17
CA GLU A 9 18.83 19.82 -7.74
C GLU A 9 19.30 18.86 -6.66
N THR A 10 19.42 17.58 -7.02
CA THR A 10 19.88 16.51 -6.14
C THR A 10 20.53 15.38 -6.93
N ASP A 11 21.31 14.52 -6.29
CA ASP A 11 21.82 13.31 -6.95
C ASP A 11 20.72 12.23 -7.00
N VAL A 12 19.99 12.04 -5.89
CA VAL A 12 18.86 11.09 -5.79
C VAL A 12 17.61 11.79 -5.27
N LEU A 13 16.52 11.70 -6.04
CA LEU A 13 15.19 12.11 -5.60
C LEU A 13 14.44 10.87 -5.08
N VAL A 14 13.96 10.92 -3.83
CA VAL A 14 13.10 9.89 -3.25
C VAL A 14 11.69 10.46 -3.05
N ILE A 15 10.71 9.83 -3.68
CA ILE A 15 9.30 10.24 -3.66
C ILE A 15 8.51 9.35 -2.68
N GLY A 16 8.11 9.90 -1.56
CA GLY A 16 7.46 9.21 -0.46
C GLY A 16 8.39 8.93 0.70
N SER A 17 7.93 9.19 1.93
CA SER A 17 8.70 9.05 3.17
C SER A 17 8.15 7.97 4.11
N GLY A 18 7.53 6.91 3.56
CA GLY A 18 7.28 5.65 4.27
C GLY A 18 8.58 4.91 4.62
N ALA A 19 8.48 3.70 5.16
CA ALA A 19 9.68 2.91 5.54
C ALA A 19 10.64 2.74 4.35
N ALA A 20 10.12 2.39 3.17
CA ALA A 20 10.91 2.18 1.97
C ALA A 20 11.66 3.44 1.56
N GLY A 21 10.97 4.59 1.47
CA GLY A 21 11.59 5.85 1.04
C GLY A 21 12.61 6.38 2.05
N MET A 22 12.33 6.31 3.34
CA MET A 22 13.29 6.72 4.37
C MET A 22 14.53 5.85 4.36
N TYR A 23 14.39 4.53 4.21
CA TYR A 23 15.54 3.64 4.15
C TYR A 23 16.34 3.84 2.85
N ALA A 24 15.67 4.01 1.71
CA ALA A 24 16.33 4.32 0.44
C ALA A 24 17.12 5.63 0.52
N ALA A 25 16.57 6.66 1.14
CA ALA A 25 17.28 7.93 1.35
C ALA A 25 18.54 7.76 2.22
N ILE A 26 18.45 6.97 3.30
CA ILE A 26 19.58 6.66 4.18
C ILE A 26 20.68 5.94 3.41
N GLU A 27 20.36 4.90 2.64
CA GLU A 27 21.36 4.12 1.90
C GLU A 27 22.02 4.93 0.78
N ALA A 28 21.23 5.74 0.05
CA ALA A 28 21.79 6.64 -0.96
C ALA A 28 22.74 7.69 -0.35
N ALA A 29 22.38 8.27 0.79
CA ALA A 29 23.23 9.21 1.51
C ALA A 29 24.49 8.54 2.10
N ARG A 30 24.39 7.33 2.64
CA ARG A 30 25.56 6.53 3.08
C ARG A 30 26.54 6.24 1.95
N ALA A 31 26.01 6.10 0.74
CA ALA A 31 26.82 5.99 -0.45
C ALA A 31 27.43 7.34 -0.92
N GLY A 32 27.22 8.45 -0.19
CA GLY A 32 27.79 9.76 -0.48
C GLY A 32 27.01 10.59 -1.53
N CYS A 33 25.73 10.28 -1.75
CA CYS A 33 24.86 11.07 -2.61
C CYS A 33 24.12 12.15 -1.82
N ARG A 34 23.92 13.32 -2.45
CA ARG A 34 22.94 14.31 -1.96
C ARG A 34 21.55 13.80 -2.27
N VAL A 35 20.70 13.70 -1.27
CA VAL A 35 19.35 13.15 -1.41
C VAL A 35 18.30 14.22 -1.13
N LEU A 36 17.27 14.30 -1.97
CA LEU A 36 16.04 15.01 -1.68
C LEU A 36 14.94 13.98 -1.37
N LEU A 37 14.54 13.90 -0.10
CA LEU A 37 13.40 13.09 0.34
C LEU A 37 12.14 13.97 0.32
N ALA A 38 11.26 13.72 -0.64
CA ALA A 38 10.03 14.47 -0.87
C ALA A 38 8.81 13.69 -0.38
N ASP A 39 7.89 14.38 0.29
CA ASP A 39 6.60 13.82 0.69
C ASP A 39 5.49 14.86 0.51
N ARG A 40 4.31 14.43 0.12
CA ARG A 40 3.12 15.30 -0.01
C ARG A 40 2.59 15.81 1.33
N SER A 41 3.07 15.21 2.42
CA SER A 41 2.73 15.55 3.80
C SER A 41 3.99 15.69 4.65
N LEU A 42 3.88 15.55 5.95
CA LEU A 42 5.02 15.58 6.86
C LEU A 42 5.87 14.31 6.74
N ILE A 43 7.19 14.47 6.68
CA ILE A 43 8.16 13.37 6.54
C ILE A 43 7.97 12.30 7.63
N GLY A 44 7.74 11.05 7.19
CA GLY A 44 7.55 9.89 8.05
C GLY A 44 6.29 9.94 8.93
N ARG A 45 5.26 10.69 8.53
CA ARG A 45 4.00 10.84 9.27
C ARG A 45 2.78 10.31 8.53
N GLY A 46 2.91 9.94 7.27
CA GLY A 46 1.84 9.40 6.43
C GLY A 46 2.13 8.00 5.92
N GLY A 47 1.25 7.49 5.05
CA GLY A 47 1.36 6.18 4.41
C GLY A 47 0.90 5.02 5.28
N ALA A 48 1.25 3.80 4.87
CA ALA A 48 0.87 2.57 5.55
C ALA A 48 1.79 2.24 6.74
N THR A 49 3.08 2.61 6.68
CA THR A 49 4.07 2.23 7.72
C THR A 49 3.65 2.71 9.10
N VAL A 50 3.29 3.99 9.24
CA VAL A 50 2.91 4.57 10.53
C VAL A 50 1.60 3.99 11.08
N MET A 51 0.79 3.39 10.22
CA MET A 51 -0.48 2.75 10.56
C MET A 51 -0.36 1.23 10.79
N ALA A 52 0.80 0.63 10.48
CA ALA A 52 1.00 -0.81 10.64
C ALA A 52 1.02 -1.21 12.12
N GLN A 53 0.07 -2.06 12.52
CA GLN A 53 -0.20 -2.34 13.92
C GLN A 53 0.57 -3.54 14.46
N MET A 54 0.94 -4.52 13.62
CA MET A 54 1.17 -5.85 14.14
C MET A 54 2.63 -6.32 13.99
N THR A 55 2.90 -7.13 13.00
CA THR A 55 4.11 -7.95 12.97
C THR A 55 4.91 -7.73 11.69
N VAL A 56 6.20 -8.09 11.76
CA VAL A 56 7.16 -8.05 10.66
C VAL A 56 7.75 -9.44 10.49
N ALA A 57 7.52 -10.08 9.36
CA ALA A 57 8.00 -11.44 9.10
C ALA A 57 9.49 -11.43 8.76
N VAL A 58 10.27 -12.24 9.48
CA VAL A 58 11.71 -12.36 9.26
C VAL A 58 12.27 -13.63 9.87
N ALA A 59 13.10 -14.36 9.14
CA ALA A 59 13.74 -15.59 9.60
C ALA A 59 14.98 -15.28 10.47
N LEU A 60 14.77 -14.94 11.75
CA LEU A 60 15.88 -14.65 12.68
C LEU A 60 16.42 -15.88 13.39
N GLY A 61 15.61 -16.92 13.58
CA GLY A 61 15.99 -18.11 14.35
C GLY A 61 16.22 -17.83 15.84
N SER A 62 15.56 -16.82 16.41
CA SER A 62 15.81 -16.40 17.80
C SER A 62 15.15 -17.31 18.85
N GLN A 63 14.07 -17.97 18.51
CA GLN A 63 13.32 -18.88 19.40
C GLN A 63 13.24 -20.31 18.83
N THR A 64 13.05 -20.44 17.55
CA THR A 64 13.02 -21.72 16.80
C THR A 64 14.01 -21.60 15.66
N GLU A 65 14.73 -22.70 15.33
CA GLU A 65 15.62 -22.71 14.17
C GLU A 65 14.85 -22.31 12.91
N ASP A 66 15.36 -21.33 12.19
CA ASP A 66 14.74 -20.78 10.99
C ASP A 66 15.79 -20.31 10.00
N HIS A 67 15.44 -20.34 8.72
CA HIS A 67 16.28 -19.91 7.62
C HIS A 67 15.44 -19.14 6.60
N TRP A 68 16.02 -18.18 5.89
CA TRP A 68 15.31 -17.38 4.91
C TRP A 68 14.63 -18.23 3.79
N ARG A 69 15.16 -19.42 3.48
CA ARG A 69 14.53 -20.33 2.50
C ARG A 69 13.17 -20.82 2.97
N HIS A 70 12.99 -21.15 4.24
CA HIS A 70 11.66 -21.49 4.78
C HIS A 70 10.68 -20.31 4.69
N HIS A 71 11.20 -19.09 4.90
CA HIS A 71 10.38 -17.89 4.71
C HIS A 71 10.02 -17.68 3.23
N LEU A 72 10.94 -17.97 2.31
CA LEU A 72 10.70 -17.95 0.87
C LEU A 72 9.65 -18.98 0.47
N ASP A 73 9.77 -20.22 0.94
CA ASP A 73 8.81 -21.29 0.65
C ASP A 73 7.38 -20.88 1.05
N ASP A 74 7.20 -20.35 2.27
CA ASP A 74 5.90 -19.86 2.74
C ASP A 74 5.40 -18.66 1.91
N THR A 75 6.30 -17.75 1.49
CA THR A 75 5.96 -16.59 0.65
C THR A 75 5.48 -17.01 -0.73
N ILE A 76 6.19 -17.96 -1.37
CA ILE A 76 5.82 -18.50 -2.69
C ILE A 76 4.48 -19.26 -2.59
N ALA A 77 4.31 -20.08 -1.55
CA ALA A 77 3.06 -20.80 -1.31
C ALA A 77 1.87 -19.85 -1.15
N ALA A 78 2.05 -18.76 -0.40
CA ALA A 78 1.03 -17.72 -0.24
C ALA A 78 0.70 -17.03 -1.56
N GLY A 79 1.69 -16.78 -2.41
CA GLY A 79 1.57 -16.10 -3.70
C GLY A 79 0.89 -16.90 -4.81
N ARG A 80 0.51 -18.16 -4.54
CA ARG A 80 -0.31 -18.99 -5.43
C ARG A 80 0.24 -19.13 -6.86
N GLY A 81 1.56 -19.23 -7.00
CA GLY A 81 2.24 -19.49 -8.27
C GLY A 81 2.48 -18.26 -9.14
N LEU A 82 2.29 -17.04 -8.63
CA LEU A 82 2.51 -15.78 -9.37
C LEU A 82 3.64 -14.91 -8.80
N CYS A 83 4.38 -15.38 -7.79
CA CYS A 83 5.52 -14.61 -7.28
C CYS A 83 6.62 -14.46 -8.33
N ASP A 84 7.22 -13.28 -8.40
CA ASP A 84 8.57 -13.14 -8.90
C ASP A 84 9.53 -13.71 -7.84
N GLU A 85 10.13 -14.87 -8.16
CA GLU A 85 10.97 -15.62 -7.22
C GLU A 85 12.23 -14.85 -6.83
N GLY A 86 12.79 -14.04 -7.76
CA GLY A 86 13.96 -13.21 -7.46
C GLY A 86 13.66 -12.11 -6.45
N LEU A 87 12.52 -11.43 -6.60
CA LEU A 87 12.07 -10.41 -5.65
C LEU A 87 11.68 -11.04 -4.31
N ALA A 88 10.99 -12.18 -4.32
CA ALA A 88 10.62 -12.90 -3.10
C ALA A 88 11.87 -13.41 -2.34
N GLN A 89 12.87 -13.93 -3.06
CA GLN A 89 14.14 -14.33 -2.47
C GLN A 89 14.86 -13.15 -1.84
N LEU A 90 15.00 -12.02 -2.56
CA LEU A 90 15.63 -10.80 -2.05
C LEU A 90 14.98 -10.34 -0.74
N LEU A 91 13.64 -10.32 -0.70
CA LEU A 91 12.86 -9.97 0.48
C LEU A 91 13.22 -10.86 1.68
N CYS A 92 13.22 -12.18 1.48
CA CYS A 92 13.40 -13.15 2.56
C CYS A 92 14.86 -13.23 3.03
N GLU A 93 15.82 -13.18 2.10
CA GLU A 93 17.25 -13.31 2.36
C GLU A 93 17.83 -12.08 3.07
N GLU A 94 17.45 -10.87 2.63
CA GLU A 94 17.95 -9.61 3.20
C GLU A 94 17.15 -9.12 4.43
N GLY A 95 15.96 -9.66 4.64
CA GLY A 95 15.09 -9.30 5.77
C GLY A 95 15.79 -9.34 7.12
N PRO A 96 16.51 -10.44 7.49
CA PRO A 96 17.24 -10.53 8.76
C PRO A 96 18.26 -9.41 8.97
N THR A 97 18.95 -8.99 7.91
CA THR A 97 19.92 -7.89 7.96
C THR A 97 19.23 -6.57 8.30
N CYS A 98 18.12 -6.26 7.62
CA CYS A 98 17.35 -5.04 7.86
C CYS A 98 16.78 -4.98 9.28
N ILE A 99 16.26 -6.09 9.80
CA ILE A 99 15.69 -6.13 11.15
C ILE A 99 16.76 -5.98 12.23
N ARG A 100 17.94 -6.60 12.06
CA ARG A 100 19.07 -6.39 12.97
C ARG A 100 19.57 -4.95 12.95
N GLU A 101 19.59 -4.31 11.79
CA GLU A 101 19.97 -2.89 11.71
C GLU A 101 18.93 -1.99 12.38
N MET A 102 17.63 -2.25 12.19
CA MET A 102 16.56 -1.54 12.91
C MET A 102 16.66 -1.74 14.42
N ASP A 103 17.04 -2.93 14.88
CA ASP A 103 17.31 -3.21 16.30
C ASP A 103 18.47 -2.37 16.83
N ALA A 104 19.59 -2.32 16.10
CA ALA A 104 20.75 -1.48 16.43
C ALA A 104 20.41 0.01 16.47
N TRP A 105 19.42 0.47 15.70
CA TRP A 105 18.93 1.85 15.75
C TRP A 105 17.93 2.10 16.88
N GLY A 106 17.56 1.07 17.64
CA GLY A 106 16.73 1.19 18.84
C GLY A 106 15.22 1.21 18.56
N VAL A 107 14.74 0.43 17.60
CA VAL A 107 13.30 0.30 17.30
C VAL A 107 12.49 -0.25 18.49
N GLY A 108 13.13 -1.08 19.35
CA GLY A 108 12.52 -1.62 20.55
C GLY A 108 11.70 -2.89 20.34
N TRP A 109 12.20 -3.83 19.51
CA TRP A 109 11.54 -5.13 19.34
C TRP A 109 11.31 -5.81 20.69
N ALA A 110 10.13 -6.43 20.85
CA ALA A 110 9.78 -7.22 22.04
C ALA A 110 10.85 -8.29 22.31
N ARG A 111 11.23 -8.47 23.60
CA ARG A 111 12.29 -9.39 24.01
C ARG A 111 11.84 -10.26 25.18
N GLN A 112 12.33 -11.49 25.15
CA GLN A 112 12.26 -12.41 26.27
C GLN A 112 13.66 -13.01 26.46
N ASP A 113 14.17 -12.98 27.69
CA ASP A 113 15.51 -13.46 28.04
C ASP A 113 16.64 -12.88 27.13
N GLY A 114 16.52 -11.58 26.79
CA GLY A 114 17.44 -10.86 25.93
C GLY A 114 17.32 -11.13 24.43
N ARG A 115 16.51 -12.11 24.01
CA ARG A 115 16.27 -12.46 22.59
C ARG A 115 15.03 -11.79 22.06
N ILE A 116 15.04 -11.43 20.78
CA ILE A 116 13.85 -10.89 20.09
C ILE A 116 12.79 -11.98 20.03
N VAL A 117 11.57 -11.66 20.48
CA VAL A 117 10.42 -12.57 20.43
C VAL A 117 9.89 -12.65 19.01
N GLN A 118 9.57 -13.86 18.56
CA GLN A 118 8.94 -14.12 17.28
C GLN A 118 7.57 -14.80 17.50
N ALA A 119 6.51 -14.17 17.04
CA ALA A 119 5.16 -14.73 17.08
C ALA A 119 4.90 -15.62 15.86
N HIS A 120 4.06 -16.63 16.04
CA HIS A 120 3.50 -17.40 14.92
C HIS A 120 2.34 -16.62 14.31
N ALA A 121 2.36 -16.44 12.99
CA ALA A 121 1.29 -15.78 12.25
C ALA A 121 0.70 -16.72 11.17
N PRO A 122 -0.54 -16.50 10.72
CA PRO A 122 -1.18 -17.33 9.71
C PRO A 122 -0.36 -17.38 8.42
N GLY A 123 -0.22 -18.59 7.85
CA GLY A 123 0.51 -18.86 6.62
C GLY A 123 1.99 -19.18 6.80
N HIS A 124 2.53 -19.04 8.02
CA HIS A 124 3.90 -19.43 8.34
C HIS A 124 3.96 -20.85 8.89
N ASP A 125 4.99 -21.60 8.54
CA ASP A 125 5.25 -22.94 9.09
C ASP A 125 5.81 -22.90 10.51
N ARG A 126 6.37 -21.74 10.94
CA ARG A 126 7.01 -21.53 12.25
C ARG A 126 6.91 -20.09 12.76
N PRO A 127 7.18 -19.82 14.05
CA PRO A 127 7.24 -18.46 14.58
C PRO A 127 8.36 -17.65 13.92
N ARG A 128 8.02 -16.59 13.16
CA ARG A 128 9.02 -15.70 12.55
C ARG A 128 8.61 -14.21 12.55
N CYS A 129 7.50 -13.87 13.17
CA CYS A 129 7.00 -12.50 13.15
C CYS A 129 7.44 -11.71 14.36
N VAL A 130 8.38 -10.75 14.19
CA VAL A 130 8.79 -9.81 15.23
C VAL A 130 7.79 -8.67 15.38
N TYR A 131 7.72 -8.05 16.55
CA TYR A 131 6.83 -6.93 16.86
C TYR A 131 7.43 -6.08 17.98
N VAL A 132 6.95 -4.85 18.14
CA VAL A 132 7.29 -3.99 19.29
C VAL A 132 6.27 -4.20 20.40
N ASP A 133 5.03 -3.87 20.12
CA ASP A 133 3.88 -4.23 20.90
C ASP A 133 2.64 -4.26 19.97
N PHE A 134 1.47 -4.55 20.54
CA PHE A 134 0.23 -4.49 19.78
C PHE A 134 -0.16 -3.03 19.49
N LEU A 135 -0.36 -2.66 18.24
CA LEU A 135 -0.68 -1.35 17.67
C LEU A 135 0.52 -0.41 17.42
N ASN A 136 1.73 -0.66 17.94
CA ASN A 136 2.82 0.32 17.85
C ASN A 136 4.03 -0.13 17.01
N THR A 137 4.01 -1.31 16.38
CA THR A 137 5.14 -1.79 15.57
C THR A 137 5.49 -0.80 14.44
N GLY A 138 4.52 -0.40 13.64
CA GLY A 138 4.73 0.57 12.55
C GLY A 138 5.12 1.97 13.03
N PRO A 139 4.43 2.55 14.02
CA PRO A 139 4.85 3.80 14.65
C PRO A 139 6.31 3.78 15.13
N ALA A 140 6.77 2.69 15.77
CA ALA A 140 8.15 2.53 16.22
C ALA A 140 9.14 2.45 15.05
N VAL A 141 8.84 1.66 14.03
CA VAL A 141 9.63 1.57 12.78
C VAL A 141 9.75 2.95 12.13
N SER A 142 8.63 3.65 11.93
CA SER A 142 8.61 4.98 11.33
C SER A 142 9.40 6.01 12.14
N LYS A 143 9.25 6.01 13.48
CA LYS A 143 10.00 6.88 14.38
C LYS A 143 11.51 6.64 14.28
N THR A 144 11.94 5.38 14.25
CA THR A 144 13.35 4.99 14.19
C THR A 144 13.97 5.44 12.88
N LEU A 145 13.34 5.15 11.75
CA LEU A 145 13.81 5.59 10.42
C LEU A 145 13.84 7.12 10.32
N ARG A 146 12.81 7.82 10.78
CA ARG A 146 12.80 9.29 10.79
C ARG A 146 13.92 9.87 11.65
N THR A 147 14.25 9.23 12.77
CA THR A 147 15.38 9.63 13.60
C THR A 147 16.70 9.46 12.85
N ALA A 148 16.89 8.35 12.13
CA ALA A 148 18.06 8.11 11.29
C ALA A 148 18.16 9.13 10.15
N VAL A 149 17.07 9.41 9.43
CA VAL A 149 16.99 10.46 8.40
C VAL A 149 17.39 11.83 8.97
N ASN A 150 16.89 12.19 10.17
CA ASN A 150 17.21 13.48 10.78
C ASN A 150 18.69 13.61 11.20
N ARG A 151 19.37 12.50 11.45
CA ARG A 151 20.81 12.45 11.80
C ARG A 151 21.71 12.40 10.58
N THR A 152 21.17 12.26 9.37
CA THR A 152 21.92 12.17 8.11
C THR A 152 21.91 13.52 7.39
N PRO A 153 23.02 14.29 7.40
CA PRO A 153 23.03 15.67 6.89
C PRO A 153 22.83 15.76 5.38
N ASP A 154 23.22 14.74 4.62
CA ASP A 154 23.08 14.71 3.16
C ASP A 154 21.64 14.43 2.68
N ILE A 155 20.69 14.24 3.59
CA ILE A 155 19.28 14.11 3.27
C ILE A 155 18.56 15.43 3.51
N ARG A 156 18.25 16.12 2.43
CA ARG A 156 17.34 17.28 2.45
C ARG A 156 15.89 16.79 2.43
N LYS A 157 15.10 17.25 3.38
CA LYS A 157 13.69 16.88 3.58
C LYS A 157 12.77 17.94 3.01
N ALA A 158 11.80 17.56 2.18
CA ALA A 158 10.78 18.43 1.63
C ALA A 158 9.40 17.81 1.89
N GLY A 159 8.75 18.27 2.97
CA GLY A 159 7.33 18.00 3.22
C GLY A 159 6.44 18.96 2.42
N ASP A 160 5.12 18.68 2.40
CA ASP A 160 4.11 19.44 1.65
C ASP A 160 4.46 19.60 0.15
N LEU A 161 5.18 18.61 -0.40
CA LEU A 161 5.65 18.60 -1.79
C LEU A 161 4.99 17.45 -2.57
N CYS A 162 3.92 17.78 -3.29
CA CYS A 162 3.19 16.84 -4.13
C CYS A 162 3.87 16.70 -5.49
N ILE A 163 4.43 15.53 -5.79
CA ILE A 163 4.99 15.24 -7.13
C ILE A 163 3.83 15.06 -8.12
N VAL A 164 3.84 15.83 -9.19
CA VAL A 164 2.77 15.88 -10.19
C VAL A 164 3.06 14.99 -11.39
N ASP A 165 4.27 15.10 -11.94
CA ASP A 165 4.75 14.23 -13.02
C ASP A 165 6.28 14.09 -12.98
N LEU A 166 6.79 13.01 -13.59
CA LEU A 166 8.22 12.79 -13.80
C LEU A 166 8.65 13.46 -15.10
N MET A 167 9.84 14.05 -15.09
CA MET A 167 10.44 14.63 -16.28
C MET A 167 11.26 13.58 -17.02
N ARG A 168 11.09 13.49 -18.34
CA ARG A 168 11.87 12.61 -19.21
C ARG A 168 12.70 13.41 -20.19
N VAL A 169 13.97 13.07 -20.28
CA VAL A 169 14.91 13.62 -21.24
C VAL A 169 15.55 12.43 -21.97
N ASP A 170 15.49 12.40 -23.29
CA ASP A 170 16.05 11.33 -24.13
C ASP A 170 15.61 9.91 -23.69
N GLY A 171 14.36 9.77 -23.25
CA GLY A 171 13.81 8.50 -22.80
C GLY A 171 14.07 8.14 -21.32
N GLU A 172 14.95 8.85 -20.63
CA GLU A 172 15.32 8.62 -19.24
C GLU A 172 14.60 9.55 -18.27
N VAL A 173 14.34 9.11 -17.03
CA VAL A 173 13.83 9.97 -15.96
C VAL A 173 14.98 10.83 -15.43
N ALA A 174 14.79 12.16 -15.50
CA ALA A 174 15.76 13.18 -15.10
C ALA A 174 15.28 14.06 -13.92
N GLY A 175 14.29 13.60 -13.18
CA GLY A 175 13.68 14.29 -12.05
C GLY A 175 12.18 14.42 -12.16
N ALA A 176 11.59 15.44 -11.53
CA ALA A 176 10.14 15.61 -11.40
C ALA A 176 9.72 17.09 -11.40
N VAL A 177 8.45 17.32 -11.72
CA VAL A 177 7.74 18.56 -11.39
C VAL A 177 6.81 18.31 -10.21
N ALA A 178 6.83 19.18 -9.24
CA ALA A 178 6.04 19.12 -8.03
C ALA A 178 5.23 20.41 -7.81
N LEU A 179 4.21 20.30 -6.95
CA LEU A 179 3.49 21.41 -6.37
C LEU A 179 3.85 21.52 -4.87
N HIS A 180 4.41 22.63 -4.46
CA HIS A 180 4.58 22.93 -3.04
C HIS A 180 3.26 23.45 -2.46
N VAL A 181 2.59 22.60 -1.69
CA VAL A 181 1.20 22.81 -1.25
C VAL A 181 1.06 24.08 -0.41
N ALA A 182 2.02 24.33 0.49
CA ALA A 182 1.97 25.46 1.41
C ALA A 182 2.11 26.83 0.72
N SER A 183 2.75 26.93 -0.45
CA SER A 183 2.87 28.18 -1.20
C SER A 183 2.05 28.22 -2.49
N GLY A 184 1.62 27.07 -3.02
CA GLY A 184 1.04 26.95 -4.35
C GLY A 184 2.07 27.05 -5.49
N SER A 185 3.37 27.11 -5.17
CA SER A 185 4.43 27.26 -6.17
C SER A 185 4.74 25.93 -6.86
N PRO A 186 4.84 25.90 -8.21
CA PRO A 186 5.46 24.78 -8.93
C PRO A 186 6.94 24.66 -8.54
N VAL A 187 7.43 23.42 -8.46
CA VAL A 187 8.85 23.12 -8.19
C VAL A 187 9.38 22.18 -9.25
N ARG A 188 10.43 22.59 -9.95
CA ARG A 188 11.17 21.73 -10.88
C ARG A 188 12.36 21.11 -10.13
N ILE A 189 12.45 19.80 -10.13
CA ILE A 189 13.49 19.04 -9.42
C ILE A 189 14.30 18.26 -10.45
N SER A 190 15.58 18.56 -10.60
CA SER A 190 16.53 17.79 -11.41
C SER A 190 17.20 16.73 -10.55
N ALA A 191 17.27 15.49 -11.03
CA ALA A 191 17.88 14.37 -10.32
C ALA A 191 18.54 13.39 -11.29
N LYS A 192 19.68 12.78 -10.87
CA LYS A 192 20.38 11.74 -11.61
C LYS A 192 19.68 10.38 -11.53
N ALA A 193 18.98 10.14 -10.42
CA ALA A 193 18.15 8.97 -10.19
C ALA A 193 16.91 9.36 -9.38
N THR A 194 15.77 8.73 -9.67
CA THR A 194 14.50 8.96 -8.99
C THR A 194 13.95 7.63 -8.47
N ILE A 195 13.56 7.60 -7.19
CA ILE A 195 12.97 6.42 -6.54
C ILE A 195 11.52 6.73 -6.19
N ILE A 196 10.58 5.92 -6.72
CA ILE A 196 9.18 5.92 -6.29
C ILE A 196 9.06 5.01 -5.05
N ALA A 197 8.64 5.57 -3.91
CA ALA A 197 8.40 4.88 -2.65
C ALA A 197 7.07 5.31 -2.00
N THR A 198 6.06 5.51 -2.85
CA THR A 198 4.77 6.13 -2.49
C THR A 198 3.78 5.17 -1.86
N GLY A 199 4.13 3.88 -1.73
CA GLY A 199 3.23 2.83 -1.25
C GLY A 199 2.17 2.44 -2.28
N GLY A 200 1.08 1.82 -1.81
CA GLY A 200 0.03 1.23 -2.63
C GLY A 200 -1.15 2.16 -2.95
N LEU A 201 -2.35 1.55 -3.06
CA LEU A 201 -3.56 2.18 -3.62
C LEU A 201 -4.80 2.15 -2.71
N THR A 202 -4.65 1.83 -1.43
CA THR A 202 -5.80 1.51 -0.56
C THR A 202 -6.83 2.65 -0.42
N ARG A 203 -6.45 3.92 -0.65
CA ARG A 203 -7.38 5.07 -0.68
C ARG A 203 -8.42 4.98 -1.80
N LEU A 204 -8.22 4.14 -2.79
CA LEU A 204 -9.26 3.88 -3.81
C LEU A 204 -10.54 3.31 -3.18
N TYR A 205 -10.43 2.71 -2.00
CA TYR A 205 -11.55 2.10 -1.30
C TYR A 205 -12.00 2.96 -0.12
N ARG A 206 -13.31 3.03 0.10
CA ARG A 206 -13.93 3.80 1.18
C ARG A 206 -13.40 3.39 2.55
N ARG A 207 -13.16 2.08 2.74
CA ARG A 207 -12.61 1.49 3.98
C ARG A 207 -11.24 0.93 3.70
N ASN A 208 -10.24 1.47 4.38
CA ASN A 208 -8.86 1.04 4.21
C ASN A 208 -8.05 1.23 5.50
N SER A 209 -6.91 0.56 5.60
CA SER A 209 -6.06 0.51 6.78
C SER A 209 -4.87 1.46 6.73
N ALA A 210 -4.82 2.37 5.77
CA ALA A 210 -3.70 3.31 5.59
C ALA A 210 -4.15 4.77 5.68
N SER A 211 -3.22 5.69 5.61
CA SER A 211 -3.53 7.12 5.55
C SER A 211 -4.08 7.52 4.18
N THR A 212 -4.68 8.70 4.10
CA THR A 212 -5.23 9.27 2.86
C THR A 212 -4.18 9.54 1.78
N ASN A 213 -2.89 9.30 2.03
CA ASN A 213 -1.81 9.47 1.06
C ASN A 213 -1.67 8.28 0.07
N MET A 214 -2.38 7.19 0.29
CA MET A 214 -2.23 5.93 -0.47
C MET A 214 -3.17 5.85 -1.68
N GLY A 215 -3.13 6.85 -2.56
CA GLY A 215 -3.99 6.95 -3.74
C GLY A 215 -3.48 6.21 -4.98
N GLY A 216 -2.29 5.62 -4.94
CA GLY A 216 -1.64 4.99 -6.10
C GLY A 216 -0.84 5.98 -6.95
N ASP A 217 -0.45 7.12 -6.40
CA ASP A 217 0.26 8.17 -7.15
C ASP A 217 1.49 7.63 -7.89
N GLY A 218 2.29 6.79 -7.24
CA GLY A 218 3.49 6.20 -7.85
C GLY A 218 3.19 5.34 -9.06
N TYR A 219 2.08 4.60 -9.07
CA TYR A 219 1.65 3.81 -10.21
C TYR A 219 1.31 4.70 -11.42
N ALA A 220 0.54 5.75 -11.18
CA ALA A 220 0.19 6.71 -12.22
C ALA A 220 1.43 7.46 -12.76
N LEU A 221 2.35 7.87 -11.87
CA LEU A 221 3.62 8.50 -12.25
C LEU A 221 4.48 7.56 -13.10
N ALA A 222 4.61 6.29 -12.68
CA ALA A 222 5.39 5.27 -13.38
C ALA A 222 4.82 4.99 -14.79
N LEU A 223 3.50 4.81 -14.90
CA LEU A 223 2.81 4.60 -16.18
C LEU A 223 3.05 5.77 -17.15
N ARG A 224 2.85 7.01 -16.69
CA ARG A 224 3.09 8.20 -17.55
C ARG A 224 4.56 8.37 -17.92
N ALA A 225 5.47 7.89 -17.09
CA ALA A 225 6.89 7.85 -17.41
C ALA A 225 7.27 6.71 -18.38
N GLY A 226 6.35 5.80 -18.70
CA GLY A 226 6.55 4.69 -19.63
C GLY A 226 6.94 3.36 -18.97
N ALA A 227 6.92 3.28 -17.64
CA ALA A 227 7.08 2.02 -16.93
C ALA A 227 5.79 1.18 -16.98
N SER A 228 5.93 -0.12 -16.75
CA SER A 228 4.82 -1.06 -16.74
C SER A 228 4.31 -1.32 -15.32
N LEU A 229 3.02 -1.64 -15.18
CA LEU A 229 2.45 -2.20 -13.96
C LEU A 229 2.18 -3.69 -14.15
N ILE A 230 2.20 -4.44 -13.05
CA ILE A 230 1.95 -5.90 -13.02
C ILE A 230 0.88 -6.20 -11.98
N ASP A 231 -0.01 -7.15 -12.32
CA ASP A 231 -0.93 -7.82 -11.39
C ASP A 231 -1.83 -6.87 -10.56
N MET A 232 -2.34 -5.85 -11.19
CA MET A 232 -3.11 -4.78 -10.53
C MET A 232 -4.42 -5.25 -9.90
N GLU A 233 -4.95 -6.41 -10.28
CA GLU A 233 -6.17 -7.02 -9.73
C GLU A 233 -6.02 -7.54 -8.30
N PHE A 234 -4.80 -7.78 -7.82
CA PHE A 234 -4.57 -8.39 -6.51
C PHE A 234 -4.53 -7.34 -5.38
N VAL A 235 -5.69 -6.95 -4.91
CA VAL A 235 -5.88 -6.08 -3.75
C VAL A 235 -6.28 -6.95 -2.55
N GLN A 236 -5.44 -7.00 -1.52
CA GLN A 236 -5.71 -7.77 -0.30
C GLN A 236 -6.66 -7.00 0.62
N PHE A 237 -7.76 -7.64 0.99
CA PHE A 237 -8.69 -7.15 2.00
C PHE A 237 -8.43 -7.85 3.33
N PHE A 238 -8.49 -7.06 4.39
CA PHE A 238 -8.47 -7.56 5.75
C PHE A 238 -9.91 -7.76 6.24
N PRO A 239 -10.30 -8.93 6.75
CA PRO A 239 -11.71 -9.25 6.95
C PRO A 239 -12.37 -8.44 8.07
N ILE A 240 -11.64 -8.10 9.14
CA ILE A 240 -12.20 -7.62 10.40
C ILE A 240 -11.54 -6.28 10.78
N GLY A 241 -11.70 -5.26 9.92
CA GLY A 241 -11.36 -3.89 10.24
C GLY A 241 -12.43 -3.24 11.12
N HIS A 242 -12.02 -2.41 12.08
CA HIS A 242 -12.95 -1.68 12.93
C HIS A 242 -13.81 -0.70 12.10
N LEU A 243 -15.11 -0.65 12.40
CA LEU A 243 -16.07 0.19 11.69
C LEU A 243 -16.77 1.19 12.61
N ALA A 244 -17.27 0.73 13.74
CA ALA A 244 -17.96 1.56 14.73
C ALA A 244 -17.94 0.90 16.13
N PRO A 245 -18.02 1.72 17.19
CA PRO A 245 -17.97 3.18 17.21
C PRO A 245 -16.59 3.72 16.85
N ARG A 246 -16.49 5.00 16.43
CA ARG A 246 -15.21 5.61 16.05
C ARG A 246 -14.21 5.60 17.21
N LEU A 247 -12.96 5.22 16.92
CA LEU A 247 -11.88 5.14 17.90
C LEU A 247 -10.88 6.29 17.69
N ILE A 248 -10.82 7.22 18.62
CA ILE A 248 -9.89 8.36 18.52
C ILE A 248 -8.45 7.85 18.76
N GLY A 249 -7.58 8.07 17.77
CA GLY A 249 -6.16 7.72 17.85
C GLY A 249 -5.84 6.23 17.72
N MET A 250 -6.81 5.41 17.34
CA MET A 250 -6.65 3.96 17.15
C MET A 250 -7.28 3.42 15.86
N ASP A 251 -8.04 4.24 15.13
CA ASP A 251 -8.69 3.83 13.89
C ASP A 251 -7.69 3.67 12.72
N PRO A 252 -7.90 2.65 11.89
CA PRO A 252 -8.75 1.47 12.14
C PRO A 252 -7.98 0.38 12.89
N ILE A 253 -8.57 -0.19 13.96
CA ILE A 253 -8.02 -1.43 14.55
C ILE A 253 -8.32 -2.61 13.61
N MET A 254 -7.33 -3.45 13.42
CA MET A 254 -7.48 -4.77 12.79
C MET A 254 -7.69 -5.82 13.90
N TRP A 255 -8.90 -6.37 13.96
CA TRP A 255 -9.33 -7.22 15.06
C TRP A 255 -8.95 -8.71 14.93
N ASP A 256 -8.32 -9.14 13.84
CA ASP A 256 -7.98 -10.54 13.63
C ASP A 256 -7.19 -11.18 14.77
N PRO A 257 -6.13 -10.53 15.34
CA PRO A 257 -5.40 -11.12 16.44
C PRO A 257 -6.26 -11.35 17.69
N PHE A 258 -7.18 -10.43 17.97
CA PHE A 258 -8.14 -10.61 19.07
C PHE A 258 -9.04 -11.78 18.81
N ARG A 259 -9.59 -11.88 17.59
CA ARG A 259 -10.46 -12.98 17.21
C ARG A 259 -9.77 -14.33 17.34
N TYR A 260 -8.57 -14.49 16.76
CA TYR A 260 -7.83 -15.75 16.81
C TYR A 260 -7.39 -16.13 18.23
N LYS A 261 -6.94 -15.16 19.04
CA LYS A 261 -6.44 -15.41 20.39
C LYS A 261 -7.54 -15.63 21.41
N LEU A 262 -8.69 -14.96 21.26
CA LEU A 262 -9.77 -14.88 22.24
C LEU A 262 -11.07 -15.57 21.77
N GLY A 263 -11.12 -16.10 20.55
CA GLY A 263 -12.32 -16.73 20.00
C GLY A 263 -13.47 -15.75 19.76
N GLY A 264 -13.18 -14.52 19.28
CA GLY A 264 -14.20 -13.52 18.99
C GLY A 264 -15.26 -14.01 18.00
N ARG A 265 -16.55 -13.79 18.30
CA ARG A 265 -17.70 -14.26 17.53
C ARG A 265 -18.17 -13.19 16.55
N LEU A 266 -18.41 -13.58 15.30
CA LEU A 266 -19.02 -12.71 14.28
C LEU A 266 -20.54 -12.89 14.31
N LEU A 267 -21.26 -11.78 14.55
CA LEU A 267 -22.70 -11.76 14.66
C LEU A 267 -23.31 -10.84 13.60
N ASN A 268 -24.44 -11.23 13.04
CA ASN A 268 -25.20 -10.39 12.11
C ASN A 268 -26.08 -9.35 12.87
N ARG A 269 -26.98 -8.66 12.16
CA ARG A 269 -27.89 -7.66 12.74
C ARG A 269 -28.86 -8.26 13.76
N GLU A 270 -29.25 -9.52 13.57
CA GLU A 270 -30.13 -10.27 14.46
C GLU A 270 -29.39 -10.84 15.67
N MET A 271 -28.07 -10.52 15.83
CA MET A 271 -27.19 -11.05 16.87
C MET A 271 -26.98 -12.57 16.78
N GLU A 272 -27.15 -13.14 15.58
CA GLU A 272 -26.90 -14.55 15.31
C GLU A 272 -25.47 -14.74 14.80
N GLU A 273 -24.83 -15.81 15.25
CA GLU A 273 -23.55 -16.24 14.71
C GLU A 273 -23.76 -16.90 13.34
N PHE A 274 -23.19 -16.30 12.29
CA PHE A 274 -23.52 -16.67 10.91
C PHE A 274 -22.42 -17.45 10.18
N THR A 275 -21.23 -17.56 10.75
CA THR A 275 -20.06 -18.13 10.06
C THR A 275 -20.28 -19.55 9.55
N ALA A 276 -21.03 -20.36 10.29
CA ALA A 276 -21.38 -21.74 9.90
C ALA A 276 -22.24 -21.82 8.61
N ARG A 277 -22.94 -20.75 8.21
CA ARG A 277 -23.72 -20.71 6.97
C ARG A 277 -22.83 -20.69 5.71
N TYR A 278 -21.58 -20.25 5.83
CA TYR A 278 -20.67 -19.99 4.73
C TYR A 278 -19.48 -20.94 4.67
N GLY A 279 -19.38 -21.90 5.59
CA GLY A 279 -18.37 -22.94 5.64
C GLY A 279 -18.17 -23.45 7.05
N THR A 280 -17.72 -24.68 7.19
CA THR A 280 -17.39 -25.26 8.49
C THR A 280 -16.02 -24.80 8.94
N ALA A 281 -15.90 -24.47 10.23
CA ALA A 281 -14.61 -24.32 10.87
C ALA A 281 -13.88 -25.68 10.84
N GLU A 282 -12.70 -25.74 10.27
CA GLU A 282 -11.85 -26.91 10.45
C GLU A 282 -11.56 -27.09 11.95
N ASP A 283 -11.77 -28.28 12.47
CA ASP A 283 -11.48 -28.71 13.86
C ASP A 283 -12.18 -27.97 15.01
N GLY A 284 -13.40 -27.49 14.85
CA GLY A 284 -14.17 -26.91 15.96
C GLY A 284 -13.55 -25.63 16.58
N LYS A 285 -12.53 -25.07 15.96
CA LYS A 285 -11.96 -23.78 16.30
C LYS A 285 -12.61 -22.69 15.46
N TYR A 286 -12.96 -21.56 16.07
CA TYR A 286 -13.55 -20.37 15.42
C TYR A 286 -12.64 -19.69 14.38
N VAL A 287 -11.80 -20.43 13.67
CA VAL A 287 -10.82 -19.90 12.74
C VAL A 287 -11.30 -20.13 11.31
N LEU A 288 -12.18 -19.27 10.83
CA LEU A 288 -12.38 -19.14 9.40
C LEU A 288 -11.12 -18.56 8.76
N ALA A 289 -10.67 -19.13 7.63
CA ALA A 289 -9.64 -18.52 6.80
C ALA A 289 -10.04 -17.07 6.46
N ARG A 290 -9.06 -16.18 6.30
CA ARG A 290 -9.31 -14.73 6.07
C ARG A 290 -10.27 -14.49 4.91
N ASP A 291 -10.09 -15.21 3.81
CA ASP A 291 -10.89 -15.05 2.59
C ASP A 291 -12.35 -15.48 2.85
N LEU A 292 -12.56 -16.56 3.58
CA LEU A 292 -13.88 -17.04 3.94
C LEU A 292 -14.59 -16.09 4.94
N ALA A 293 -13.85 -15.50 5.89
CA ALA A 293 -14.41 -14.49 6.78
C ALA A 293 -14.83 -13.22 6.01
N THR A 294 -14.02 -12.76 5.07
CA THR A 294 -14.36 -11.64 4.18
C THR A 294 -15.61 -11.96 3.37
N TYR A 295 -15.70 -13.18 2.82
CA TYR A 295 -16.86 -13.65 2.06
C TYR A 295 -18.12 -13.65 2.91
N ALA A 296 -18.08 -14.31 4.07
CA ALA A 296 -19.22 -14.43 4.96
C ALA A 296 -19.76 -13.05 5.41
N ILE A 297 -18.88 -12.13 5.77
CA ILE A 297 -19.28 -10.76 6.15
C ILE A 297 -19.93 -10.03 4.96
N THR A 298 -19.32 -10.12 3.78
CA THR A 298 -19.85 -9.47 2.58
C THR A 298 -21.26 -10.01 2.26
N LYS A 299 -21.45 -11.33 2.30
CA LYS A 299 -22.75 -11.97 2.00
C LYS A 299 -23.82 -11.66 3.05
N GLU A 300 -23.48 -11.54 4.33
CA GLU A 300 -24.45 -11.10 5.35
C GLU A 300 -24.90 -9.65 5.11
N VAL A 301 -23.97 -8.77 4.71
CA VAL A 301 -24.30 -7.38 4.37
C VAL A 301 -25.16 -7.31 3.10
N GLU A 302 -24.81 -8.02 2.04
CA GLU A 302 -25.58 -8.08 0.78
C GLU A 302 -27.00 -8.65 0.99
N ALA A 303 -27.15 -9.60 1.92
CA ALA A 303 -28.44 -10.17 2.29
C ALA A 303 -29.30 -9.27 3.19
N GLY A 304 -28.87 -8.03 3.48
CA GLY A 304 -29.59 -7.08 4.33
C GLY A 304 -29.50 -7.37 5.85
N ARG A 305 -28.68 -8.32 6.26
CA ARG A 305 -28.46 -8.68 7.68
C ARG A 305 -27.20 -8.02 8.25
N GLY A 306 -26.67 -7.01 7.58
CA GLY A 306 -25.54 -6.22 8.06
C GLY A 306 -25.89 -5.30 9.22
N SER A 307 -24.86 -4.84 9.93
CA SER A 307 -24.96 -3.82 10.99
C SER A 307 -25.33 -2.44 10.42
N PRO A 308 -25.76 -1.47 11.25
CA PRO A 308 -26.22 -0.15 10.80
C PRO A 308 -25.21 0.61 9.90
N HIS A 309 -23.90 0.41 10.11
CA HIS A 309 -22.86 1.07 9.31
C HIS A 309 -22.38 0.21 8.13
N GLY A 310 -23.10 -0.90 7.81
CA GLY A 310 -22.80 -1.76 6.64
C GLY A 310 -21.62 -2.69 6.86
N GLY A 311 -21.50 -3.25 8.03
CA GLY A 311 -20.61 -4.33 8.43
C GLY A 311 -21.38 -5.43 9.19
N VAL A 312 -20.70 -6.06 10.14
CA VAL A 312 -21.25 -7.04 11.09
C VAL A 312 -20.71 -6.72 12.49
N TYR A 313 -21.17 -7.46 13.51
CA TYR A 313 -20.65 -7.30 14.86
C TYR A 313 -19.57 -8.32 15.19
N LEU A 314 -18.55 -7.87 15.94
CA LEU A 314 -17.54 -8.73 16.56
C LEU A 314 -17.75 -8.67 18.08
N SER A 315 -18.05 -9.82 18.69
CA SER A 315 -18.38 -9.95 20.13
C SER A 315 -17.31 -10.71 20.88
N PHE A 316 -16.96 -10.18 22.05
CA PHE A 316 -16.13 -10.83 23.08
C PHE A 316 -16.86 -10.98 24.40
N GLN A 317 -18.19 -10.81 24.42
CA GLN A 317 -19.03 -10.87 25.64
C GLN A 317 -18.95 -12.20 26.40
N HIS A 318 -18.47 -13.26 25.75
CA HIS A 318 -18.19 -14.57 26.38
C HIS A 318 -16.84 -14.60 27.10
N CYS A 319 -15.98 -13.59 26.95
CA CYS A 319 -14.69 -13.49 27.61
C CYS A 319 -14.80 -12.68 28.90
N SER A 320 -14.07 -13.12 29.96
CA SER A 320 -13.93 -12.32 31.16
C SER A 320 -13.00 -11.12 30.94
N GLU A 321 -13.18 -10.04 31.70
CA GLU A 321 -12.25 -8.90 31.67
C GLU A 321 -10.81 -9.32 31.95
N THR A 322 -10.61 -10.26 32.88
CA THR A 322 -9.27 -10.81 33.20
C THR A 322 -8.64 -11.46 31.98
N THR A 323 -9.42 -12.23 31.20
CA THR A 323 -8.93 -12.86 29.96
C THR A 323 -8.54 -11.81 28.92
N LEU A 324 -9.39 -10.79 28.73
CA LEU A 324 -9.13 -9.69 27.80
C LEU A 324 -7.86 -8.91 28.18
N ARG A 325 -7.72 -8.56 29.46
CA ARG A 325 -6.55 -7.82 29.96
C ARG A 325 -5.26 -8.64 29.91
N SER A 326 -5.32 -9.92 30.20
CA SER A 326 -4.16 -10.82 30.06
C SER A 326 -3.66 -10.92 28.62
N ALA A 327 -4.58 -10.85 27.65
CA ALA A 327 -4.24 -10.94 26.25
C ALA A 327 -3.73 -9.63 25.65
N PHE A 328 -4.39 -8.50 25.96
CA PHE A 328 -4.18 -7.18 25.31
C PHE A 328 -4.41 -6.00 26.26
N GLY A 329 -3.91 -6.05 27.49
CA GLY A 329 -4.16 -5.09 28.56
C GLY A 329 -4.09 -3.62 28.16
N PRO A 330 -2.99 -3.13 27.56
CA PRO A 330 -2.88 -1.71 27.17
C PRO A 330 -3.89 -1.26 26.12
N VAL A 331 -4.36 -2.19 25.27
CA VAL A 331 -5.40 -1.90 24.27
C VAL A 331 -6.76 -1.84 24.92
N ILE A 332 -7.05 -2.72 25.88
CA ILE A 332 -8.31 -2.72 26.63
C ILE A 332 -8.49 -1.39 27.38
N ASP A 333 -7.43 -0.85 27.99
CA ASP A 333 -7.47 0.46 28.65
C ASP A 333 -7.77 1.60 27.67
N ARG A 334 -7.17 1.56 26.46
CA ARG A 334 -7.46 2.55 25.42
C ARG A 334 -8.89 2.44 24.88
N LEU A 335 -9.43 1.22 24.75
CA LEU A 335 -10.82 0.99 24.35
C LEU A 335 -11.76 1.55 25.41
N ALA A 336 -11.52 1.26 26.68
CA ALA A 336 -12.29 1.80 27.80
C ALA A 336 -12.27 3.33 27.82
N ALA A 337 -11.13 3.96 27.55
CA ALA A 337 -11.02 5.43 27.42
C ALA A 337 -11.83 5.99 26.24
N ASN A 338 -12.15 5.19 25.23
CA ASN A 338 -13.05 5.51 24.12
C ASN A 338 -14.52 5.07 24.39
N GLY A 339 -14.85 4.64 25.59
CA GLY A 339 -16.22 4.23 25.98
C GLY A 339 -16.59 2.82 25.49
N ILE A 340 -15.62 1.97 25.14
CA ILE A 340 -15.84 0.61 24.65
C ILE A 340 -15.47 -0.40 25.72
N ASP A 341 -16.47 -1.15 26.20
CA ASP A 341 -16.31 -2.32 27.04
C ASP A 341 -16.65 -3.59 26.24
N LEU A 342 -15.61 -4.33 25.85
CA LEU A 342 -15.78 -5.56 25.05
C LEU A 342 -16.51 -6.69 25.80
N THR A 343 -16.63 -6.62 27.13
CA THR A 343 -17.42 -7.60 27.91
C THR A 343 -18.90 -7.34 27.82
N GLN A 344 -19.31 -6.12 27.48
CA GLN A 344 -20.72 -5.68 27.50
C GLN A 344 -21.29 -5.50 26.09
N THR A 345 -20.52 -4.96 25.17
CA THR A 345 -21.02 -4.59 23.85
C THR A 345 -20.09 -5.07 22.72
N PRO A 346 -20.66 -5.62 21.64
CA PRO A 346 -19.88 -5.92 20.45
C PRO A 346 -19.50 -4.64 19.71
N VAL A 347 -18.42 -4.70 18.92
CA VAL A 347 -18.00 -3.64 18.01
C VAL A 347 -18.42 -3.97 16.58
N GLU A 348 -18.70 -2.93 15.77
CA GLU A 348 -18.93 -3.15 14.35
C GLU A 348 -17.63 -3.28 13.60
N VAL A 349 -17.58 -4.24 12.68
CA VAL A 349 -16.41 -4.56 11.84
C VAL A 349 -16.83 -4.79 10.40
N ALA A 350 -15.92 -4.54 9.48
CA ALA A 350 -16.13 -4.79 8.05
C ALA A 350 -14.80 -5.09 7.36
N PRO A 351 -14.84 -5.71 6.16
CA PRO A 351 -13.65 -5.83 5.32
C PRO A 351 -13.07 -4.45 4.95
N ILE A 352 -11.74 -4.33 5.01
CA ILE A 352 -11.00 -3.13 4.65
C ILE A 352 -9.90 -3.45 3.66
N ALA A 353 -9.68 -2.58 2.66
CA ALA A 353 -8.54 -2.67 1.77
C ALA A 353 -7.25 -2.44 2.58
N HIS A 354 -6.29 -3.36 2.45
CA HIS A 354 -5.15 -3.40 3.37
C HIS A 354 -3.80 -3.31 2.66
N TYR A 355 -3.61 -4.04 1.57
CA TYR A 355 -2.34 -4.15 0.87
C TYR A 355 -2.55 -4.42 -0.63
N HIS A 356 -1.62 -3.99 -1.46
CA HIS A 356 -1.65 -4.24 -2.90
C HIS A 356 -0.42 -5.07 -3.31
N MET A 357 -0.63 -6.24 -3.93
CA MET A 357 0.45 -7.13 -4.37
C MET A 357 0.96 -6.78 -5.76
N GLY A 358 0.11 -6.20 -6.60
CA GLY A 358 0.52 -5.61 -7.87
C GLY A 358 1.31 -4.32 -7.69
N GLY A 359 1.82 -3.76 -8.77
CA GLY A 359 2.58 -2.53 -8.71
C GLY A 359 3.46 -2.29 -9.93
N VAL A 360 4.46 -1.47 -9.78
CA VAL A 360 5.44 -1.17 -10.84
C VAL A 360 6.36 -2.38 -11.03
N VAL A 361 6.58 -2.76 -12.31
CA VAL A 361 7.55 -3.80 -12.68
C VAL A 361 8.96 -3.31 -12.39
N ALA A 362 9.70 -4.07 -11.60
CA ALA A 362 11.11 -3.82 -11.31
C ALA A 362 11.91 -5.13 -11.28
N ASP A 363 13.22 -5.02 -11.50
CA ASP A 363 14.16 -6.11 -11.30
C ASP A 363 14.62 -6.20 -9.82
N VAL A 364 15.48 -7.17 -9.52
CA VAL A 364 16.09 -7.33 -8.18
C VAL A 364 17.00 -6.17 -7.75
N GLN A 365 17.37 -5.29 -8.66
CA GLN A 365 18.06 -4.03 -8.38
C GLN A 365 17.08 -2.88 -8.13
N MET A 366 15.79 -3.15 -8.08
CA MET A 366 14.72 -2.16 -7.95
C MET A 366 14.66 -1.17 -9.13
N ALA A 367 15.30 -1.49 -10.26
CA ALA A 367 15.27 -0.68 -11.47
C ALA A 367 14.05 -1.04 -12.34
N THR A 368 13.41 -0.02 -12.91
CA THR A 368 12.36 -0.21 -13.91
C THR A 368 12.96 -0.29 -15.32
N ALA A 369 12.16 -0.64 -16.32
CA ALA A 369 12.57 -0.57 -17.72
C ALA A 369 12.87 0.87 -18.20
N VAL A 370 12.49 1.89 -17.43
CA VAL A 370 12.77 3.29 -17.75
C VAL A 370 14.06 3.72 -17.05
N PRO A 371 15.15 4.01 -17.79
CA PRO A 371 16.42 4.39 -17.16
C PRO A 371 16.24 5.61 -16.24
N GLY A 372 16.92 5.60 -15.10
CA GLY A 372 16.82 6.66 -14.10
C GLY A 372 15.64 6.53 -13.13
N LEU A 373 14.74 5.58 -13.35
CA LEU A 373 13.60 5.33 -12.50
C LEU A 373 13.74 4.01 -11.72
N PHE A 374 13.69 4.12 -10.41
CA PHE A 374 13.68 3.02 -9.44
C PHE A 374 12.35 3.02 -8.65
N VAL A 375 12.04 1.89 -8.04
CA VAL A 375 10.82 1.76 -7.22
C VAL A 375 11.11 0.96 -5.96
N ALA A 376 10.40 1.21 -4.85
CA ALA A 376 10.67 0.54 -3.57
C ALA A 376 9.40 0.34 -2.72
N GLY A 377 9.41 -0.71 -1.92
CA GLY A 377 8.32 -1.09 -1.01
C GLY A 377 7.06 -1.52 -1.76
N GLU A 378 5.89 -1.31 -1.17
CA GLU A 378 4.58 -1.70 -1.72
C GLU A 378 4.28 -1.11 -3.13
N ALA A 379 5.08 -0.15 -3.60
CA ALA A 379 4.96 0.33 -4.98
C ALA A 379 5.51 -0.66 -6.02
N VAL A 380 6.31 -1.65 -5.61
CA VAL A 380 6.83 -2.74 -6.44
C VAL A 380 5.79 -3.85 -6.54
N GLY A 381 5.48 -4.30 -7.74
CA GLY A 381 4.61 -5.46 -7.95
C GLY A 381 5.38 -6.77 -8.13
N GLY A 382 4.71 -7.90 -7.85
CA GLY A 382 5.17 -9.24 -8.18
C GLY A 382 5.79 -10.05 -7.04
N ALA A 383 6.44 -9.46 -6.06
CA ALA A 383 7.13 -10.19 -4.99
C ALA A 383 6.21 -11.14 -4.18
N ASN A 384 4.97 -10.74 -3.97
CA ASN A 384 3.98 -11.47 -3.17
C ASN A 384 2.97 -12.25 -4.03
N GLY A 385 3.08 -12.22 -5.36
CA GLY A 385 2.17 -12.90 -6.27
C GLY A 385 0.69 -12.55 -6.02
N ALA A 386 -0.18 -13.56 -6.00
CA ALA A 386 -1.62 -13.34 -5.87
C ALA A 386 -2.08 -13.05 -4.42
N ASN A 387 -1.26 -13.30 -3.40
CA ASN A 387 -1.61 -13.07 -2.00
C ASN A 387 -0.38 -12.94 -1.12
N ARG A 388 -0.33 -11.89 -0.30
CA ARG A 388 0.80 -11.59 0.56
C ARG A 388 0.76 -12.37 1.88
N LEU A 389 1.88 -13.01 2.21
CA LEU A 389 2.10 -13.65 3.50
C LEU A 389 2.06 -12.63 4.65
N SER A 390 1.51 -13.02 5.80
CA SER A 390 1.38 -12.14 6.97
C SER A 390 2.75 -11.63 7.43
N GLY A 391 2.88 -10.32 7.64
CA GLY A 391 4.12 -9.69 8.12
C GLY A 391 5.13 -9.28 7.05
N ASN A 392 4.99 -9.71 5.78
CA ASN A 392 5.95 -9.36 4.71
C ASN A 392 6.01 -7.85 4.39
N ALA A 393 4.95 -7.08 4.60
CA ALA A 393 4.86 -5.69 4.12
C ALA A 393 5.97 -4.76 4.62
N ILE A 394 6.29 -4.80 5.93
CA ILE A 394 7.37 -3.97 6.47
C ILE A 394 8.74 -4.52 6.07
N THR A 395 8.93 -5.84 6.05
CA THR A 395 10.18 -6.47 5.58
C THR A 395 10.47 -6.06 4.14
N GLU A 396 9.47 -6.14 3.27
CA GLU A 396 9.54 -5.69 1.88
C GLU A 396 9.90 -4.20 1.77
N ALA A 397 9.22 -3.36 2.54
CA ALA A 397 9.50 -1.93 2.53
C ALA A 397 10.95 -1.62 2.94
N LEU A 398 11.49 -2.32 3.94
CA LEU A 398 12.88 -2.15 4.40
C LEU A 398 13.87 -2.69 3.36
N VAL A 399 13.68 -3.91 2.88
CA VAL A 399 14.61 -4.57 1.95
C VAL A 399 14.63 -3.86 0.60
N PHE A 400 13.47 -3.60 0.01
CA PHE A 400 13.40 -2.92 -1.29
C PHE A 400 13.81 -1.46 -1.20
N GLY A 401 13.52 -0.79 -0.08
CA GLY A 401 14.04 0.56 0.19
C GLY A 401 15.56 0.58 0.22
N ARG A 402 16.18 -0.35 0.96
CA ARG A 402 17.63 -0.51 1.06
C ARG A 402 18.25 -0.76 -0.32
N GLN A 403 17.70 -1.70 -1.08
CA GLN A 403 18.21 -2.05 -2.41
C GLN A 403 18.06 -0.90 -3.39
N ALA A 404 16.89 -0.25 -3.45
CA ALA A 404 16.67 0.90 -4.34
C ALA A 404 17.63 2.07 -4.05
N GLY A 405 17.87 2.36 -2.77
CA GLY A 405 18.82 3.41 -2.37
C GLY A 405 20.24 3.13 -2.85
N ARG A 406 20.70 1.89 -2.74
CA ARG A 406 22.02 1.46 -3.23
C ARG A 406 22.12 1.53 -4.76
N SER A 407 21.14 1.00 -5.46
CA SER A 407 21.12 0.99 -6.92
C SER A 407 21.04 2.40 -7.51
N ALA A 408 20.18 3.25 -6.95
CA ALA A 408 20.09 4.65 -7.34
C ALA A 408 21.40 5.42 -7.09
N ALA A 409 22.11 5.13 -6.00
CA ALA A 409 23.41 5.75 -5.71
C ALA A 409 24.49 5.31 -6.70
N VAL A 410 24.53 4.03 -7.10
CA VAL A 410 25.45 3.53 -8.13
C VAL A 410 25.22 4.30 -9.43
N ARG A 411 23.96 4.41 -9.88
CA ARG A 411 23.62 5.20 -11.07
C ARG A 411 24.01 6.66 -10.91
N ALA A 412 23.65 7.30 -9.81
CA ALA A 412 23.89 8.72 -9.60
C ALA A 412 25.39 9.08 -9.66
N LYS A 413 26.26 8.17 -9.20
CA LYS A 413 27.72 8.34 -9.24
C LYS A 413 28.32 8.14 -10.65
N SER A 414 27.68 7.34 -11.49
CA SER A 414 28.15 7.10 -12.87
C SER A 414 27.77 8.22 -13.84
N MET A 415 26.94 9.19 -13.43
CA MET A 415 26.38 10.23 -14.28
C MET A 415 26.80 11.63 -13.85
N THR A 416 27.07 12.51 -14.84
CA THR A 416 27.00 13.96 -14.65
C THR A 416 25.52 14.36 -14.56
N VAL A 417 25.20 15.40 -13.74
CA VAL A 417 23.82 15.93 -13.70
C VAL A 417 23.46 16.42 -15.09
N THR A 418 22.46 15.82 -15.70
CA THR A 418 21.82 16.40 -16.86
C THR A 418 20.77 17.37 -16.34
N PRO A 419 20.89 18.68 -16.53
CA PRO A 419 19.83 19.61 -16.16
C PRO A 419 18.55 19.16 -16.85
N ALA A 420 17.50 18.90 -16.11
CA ALA A 420 16.21 18.63 -16.72
C ALA A 420 15.85 19.85 -17.57
N SER A 421 15.68 19.67 -18.86
CA SER A 421 15.41 20.77 -19.76
C SER A 421 14.07 21.41 -19.37
N GLU A 422 13.92 22.72 -19.54
CA GLU A 422 12.63 23.39 -19.37
C GLU A 422 11.55 22.77 -20.25
N THR A 423 11.94 22.25 -21.40
CA THR A 423 11.07 21.55 -22.35
C THR A 423 10.41 20.32 -21.70
N ALA A 424 11.15 19.54 -20.93
CA ALA A 424 10.61 18.35 -20.26
C ALA A 424 9.64 18.71 -19.11
N ALA A 425 9.84 19.84 -18.46
CA ALA A 425 8.95 20.31 -17.38
C ALA A 425 7.69 21.04 -17.92
N ARG A 426 7.76 21.61 -19.13
CA ARG A 426 6.76 22.52 -19.68
C ARG A 426 5.32 22.00 -19.62
N PRO A 427 4.99 20.76 -20.06
CA PRO A 427 3.59 20.30 -20.06
C PRO A 427 2.97 20.30 -18.65
N THR A 428 3.74 19.89 -17.64
CA THR A 428 3.28 19.87 -16.25
C THR A 428 3.21 21.27 -15.64
N LEU A 429 4.16 22.16 -15.99
CA LEU A 429 4.10 23.56 -15.57
C LEU A 429 2.91 24.29 -16.18
N GLU A 430 2.59 24.04 -17.45
CA GLU A 430 1.40 24.58 -18.12
C GLU A 430 0.13 24.06 -17.46
N LEU A 431 0.04 22.76 -17.13
CA LEU A 431 -1.07 22.18 -16.38
C LEU A 431 -1.24 22.90 -15.03
N LEU A 432 -0.17 23.09 -14.26
CA LEU A 432 -0.20 23.79 -12.98
C LEU A 432 -0.51 25.30 -13.11
N ALA A 433 -0.24 25.90 -14.26
CA ALA A 433 -0.55 27.29 -14.54
C ALA A 433 -2.02 27.54 -14.92
N MET A 434 -2.81 26.51 -15.25
CA MET A 434 -4.22 26.64 -15.59
C MET A 434 -5.04 27.13 -14.38
N ASP A 435 -5.96 28.05 -14.59
CA ASP A 435 -6.89 28.54 -13.57
C ASP A 435 -8.20 27.73 -13.63
N GLY A 436 -8.56 27.09 -12.52
CA GLY A 436 -9.76 26.27 -12.42
C GLY A 436 -11.04 27.01 -12.06
N THR A 437 -10.94 28.31 -11.70
CA THR A 437 -12.12 29.08 -11.25
C THR A 437 -13.10 29.40 -12.36
N ALA A 438 -12.64 29.51 -13.60
CA ALA A 438 -13.44 29.92 -14.74
C ALA A 438 -14.52 28.90 -15.18
N ASP A 439 -14.35 27.61 -14.85
CA ASP A 439 -15.18 26.49 -15.32
C ASP A 439 -15.95 25.76 -14.20
N SER A 440 -16.05 26.33 -13.02
CA SER A 440 -16.60 25.64 -11.83
C SER A 440 -18.14 25.65 -11.76
N LYS A 441 -18.82 26.49 -12.55
CA LYS A 441 -20.29 26.54 -12.54
C LYS A 441 -20.90 25.28 -13.16
N GLY A 442 -21.58 24.48 -12.33
CA GLY A 442 -22.30 23.28 -12.76
C GLY A 442 -21.46 22.00 -12.82
N LYS A 443 -20.18 22.04 -12.48
CA LYS A 443 -19.36 20.82 -12.35
C LYS A 443 -19.45 20.24 -10.92
N PRO A 444 -19.41 18.89 -10.79
CA PRO A 444 -19.34 18.25 -9.47
C PRO A 444 -18.11 18.73 -8.69
N ASN A 445 -18.24 18.79 -7.36
CA ASN A 445 -17.10 19.03 -6.49
C ASN A 445 -16.14 17.84 -6.56
N VAL A 446 -14.83 18.09 -6.65
CA VAL A 446 -13.80 17.03 -6.71
C VAL A 446 -13.91 16.05 -5.54
N ALA A 447 -14.21 16.53 -4.33
CA ALA A 447 -14.43 15.67 -3.17
C ALA A 447 -15.62 14.71 -3.34
N GLU A 448 -16.69 15.13 -4.01
CA GLU A 448 -17.81 14.26 -4.38
C GLU A 448 -17.39 13.20 -5.40
N LEU A 449 -16.58 13.56 -6.40
CA LEU A 449 -16.06 12.61 -7.38
C LEU A 449 -15.16 11.57 -6.71
N VAL A 450 -14.33 11.96 -5.74
CA VAL A 450 -13.52 11.03 -4.92
C VAL A 450 -14.42 10.05 -4.16
N GLN A 451 -15.48 10.54 -3.51
CA GLN A 451 -16.43 9.68 -2.78
C GLN A 451 -17.16 8.71 -3.73
N ARG A 452 -17.57 9.17 -4.92
CA ARG A 452 -18.19 8.31 -5.94
C ARG A 452 -17.22 7.25 -6.44
N LEU A 453 -15.95 7.59 -6.68
CA LEU A 453 -14.92 6.61 -7.04
C LEU A 453 -14.75 5.56 -5.94
N GLN A 454 -14.63 6.00 -4.68
CA GLN A 454 -14.45 5.10 -3.53
C GLN A 454 -15.66 4.18 -3.33
N ALA A 455 -16.87 4.66 -3.60
CA ALA A 455 -18.08 3.84 -3.59
C ALA A 455 -18.03 2.79 -4.71
N THR A 456 -17.75 3.21 -5.95
CA THR A 456 -17.62 2.31 -7.10
C THR A 456 -16.58 1.23 -6.88
N MET A 457 -15.40 1.59 -6.36
CA MET A 457 -14.34 0.61 -6.06
C MET A 457 -14.76 -0.37 -4.96
N ALA A 458 -15.48 0.08 -3.94
CA ALA A 458 -15.97 -0.79 -2.88
C ALA A 458 -17.09 -1.74 -3.35
N ASP A 459 -18.03 -1.24 -4.15
CA ASP A 459 -19.24 -1.96 -4.52
C ASP A 459 -19.06 -2.82 -5.79
N ASP A 460 -18.26 -2.35 -6.76
CA ASP A 460 -18.10 -2.99 -8.07
C ASP A 460 -16.73 -3.66 -8.28
N VAL A 461 -15.69 -3.23 -7.56
CA VAL A 461 -14.31 -3.73 -7.68
C VAL A 461 -13.76 -4.19 -6.33
N GLY A 462 -14.65 -4.53 -5.41
CA GLY A 462 -14.37 -4.96 -4.05
C GLY A 462 -13.72 -6.36 -3.95
N PRO A 463 -13.80 -7.00 -2.78
CA PRO A 463 -13.17 -8.31 -2.55
C PRO A 463 -13.79 -9.44 -3.37
N PHE A 464 -15.08 -9.36 -3.69
CA PHE A 464 -15.79 -10.33 -4.54
C PHE A 464 -16.38 -9.64 -5.75
N ARG A 465 -16.12 -10.19 -6.91
CA ARG A 465 -16.29 -9.55 -8.22
C ARG A 465 -17.04 -10.49 -9.17
N ASP A 466 -17.74 -9.90 -10.13
CA ASP A 466 -18.26 -10.58 -11.32
C ASP A 466 -18.14 -9.67 -12.54
N ALA A 467 -18.33 -10.23 -13.74
CA ALA A 467 -18.18 -9.47 -14.99
C ALA A 467 -19.15 -8.27 -15.07
N ALA A 468 -20.37 -8.40 -14.55
CA ALA A 468 -21.37 -7.33 -14.61
C ALA A 468 -20.99 -6.16 -13.70
N ARG A 469 -20.58 -6.44 -12.46
CA ARG A 469 -20.07 -5.42 -11.51
C ARG A 469 -18.83 -4.72 -12.07
N LEU A 470 -17.83 -5.47 -12.53
CA LEU A 470 -16.59 -4.92 -13.07
C LEU A 470 -16.82 -4.04 -14.31
N THR A 471 -17.73 -4.45 -15.22
CA THR A 471 -18.10 -3.67 -16.40
C THR A 471 -18.80 -2.37 -16.00
N ARG A 472 -19.71 -2.41 -15.03
CA ARG A 472 -20.39 -1.22 -14.48
C ARG A 472 -19.39 -0.29 -13.81
N GLY A 473 -18.46 -0.84 -13.01
CA GLY A 473 -17.38 -0.10 -12.36
C GLY A 473 -16.49 0.64 -13.37
N LEU A 474 -16.05 -0.03 -14.44
CA LEU A 474 -15.29 0.58 -15.54
C LEU A 474 -16.06 1.72 -16.21
N ALA A 475 -17.35 1.52 -16.53
CA ALA A 475 -18.18 2.56 -17.13
C ALA A 475 -18.32 3.79 -16.20
N THR A 476 -18.43 3.56 -14.89
CA THR A 476 -18.49 4.64 -13.88
C THR A 476 -17.15 5.38 -13.78
N ILE A 477 -16.01 4.67 -13.76
CA ILE A 477 -14.67 5.27 -13.75
C ILE A 477 -14.46 6.13 -15.00
N ASP A 478 -14.89 5.67 -16.17
CA ASP A 478 -14.83 6.46 -17.41
C ASP A 478 -15.72 7.71 -17.35
N GLY A 479 -16.88 7.60 -16.73
CA GLY A 479 -17.76 8.75 -16.44
C GLY A 479 -17.09 9.78 -15.54
N LEU A 480 -16.51 9.33 -14.42
CA LEU A 480 -15.81 10.18 -13.47
C LEU A 480 -14.58 10.86 -14.11
N THR A 481 -13.89 10.18 -15.02
CA THR A 481 -12.77 10.77 -15.79
C THR A 481 -13.25 11.92 -16.67
N ARG A 482 -14.39 11.78 -17.33
CA ARG A 482 -14.99 12.88 -18.12
C ARG A 482 -15.48 14.03 -17.22
N ASP A 483 -16.10 13.71 -16.08
CA ASP A 483 -16.58 14.70 -15.10
C ASP A 483 -15.44 15.53 -14.51
N LEU A 484 -14.28 14.90 -14.22
CA LEU A 484 -13.08 15.57 -13.71
C LEU A 484 -12.52 16.57 -14.73
N GLY A 485 -12.49 16.18 -16.01
CA GLY A 485 -11.94 16.97 -17.10
C GLY A 485 -10.42 17.17 -17.02
N GLU A 486 -9.90 17.95 -17.97
CA GLU A 486 -8.45 18.14 -18.15
C GLU A 486 -7.86 19.32 -17.39
N ARG A 487 -8.71 20.21 -16.86
CA ARG A 487 -8.27 21.42 -16.15
C ARG A 487 -8.29 21.20 -14.65
N PRO A 488 -7.17 21.44 -13.95
CA PRO A 488 -7.13 21.35 -12.50
C PRO A 488 -8.14 22.33 -11.86
N ALA A 489 -8.88 21.86 -10.86
CA ALA A 489 -9.72 22.73 -10.04
C ALA A 489 -8.86 23.71 -9.19
N GLY A 490 -9.52 24.69 -8.58
CA GLY A 490 -8.89 25.61 -7.60
C GLY A 490 -8.22 26.84 -8.21
N THR A 491 -7.58 27.62 -7.35
CA THR A 491 -7.11 29.01 -7.60
C THR A 491 -5.61 29.15 -7.82
N ARG A 492 -4.83 28.14 -7.65
CA ARG A 492 -3.34 28.16 -7.64
C ARG A 492 -2.73 28.85 -6.41
N GLY A 493 -3.51 29.06 -5.37
CA GLY A 493 -3.04 29.70 -4.13
C GLY A 493 -2.36 28.72 -3.17
N ALA A 494 -1.87 29.26 -2.06
CA ALA A 494 -1.39 28.49 -0.92
C ALA A 494 -2.49 27.60 -0.35
N PHE A 495 -2.15 26.36 0.01
CA PHE A 495 -3.09 25.37 0.57
C PHE A 495 -4.35 25.16 -0.28
N ASP A 496 -4.23 25.23 -1.60
CA ASP A 496 -5.35 24.94 -2.50
C ASP A 496 -5.68 23.44 -2.53
N MET A 497 -6.52 23.02 -1.59
CA MET A 497 -6.91 21.62 -1.43
C MET A 497 -7.76 21.12 -2.61
N GLN A 498 -8.52 21.97 -3.28
CA GLN A 498 -9.29 21.56 -4.46
C GLN A 498 -8.36 21.15 -5.60
N ARG A 499 -7.25 21.87 -5.79
CA ARG A 499 -6.23 21.54 -6.77
C ARG A 499 -5.51 20.26 -6.42
N LEU A 500 -5.17 20.08 -5.15
CA LEU A 500 -4.52 18.86 -4.67
C LEU A 500 -5.44 17.64 -4.86
N ASP A 501 -6.71 17.76 -4.49
CA ASP A 501 -7.70 16.68 -4.68
C ASP A 501 -7.92 16.36 -6.17
N TRP A 502 -7.86 17.36 -7.05
CA TRP A 502 -7.94 17.15 -8.50
C TRP A 502 -6.73 16.35 -9.00
N LEU A 503 -5.51 16.71 -8.59
CA LEU A 503 -4.28 15.97 -8.93
C LEU A 503 -4.32 14.53 -8.42
N ASP A 504 -4.81 14.33 -7.20
CA ASP A 504 -5.01 13.01 -6.62
C ASP A 504 -6.01 12.19 -7.43
N LEU A 505 -7.19 12.75 -7.70
CA LEU A 505 -8.24 12.03 -8.42
C LEU A 505 -7.83 11.68 -9.84
N ARG A 506 -7.07 12.55 -10.53
CA ARG A 506 -6.46 12.25 -11.83
C ARG A 506 -5.63 10.96 -11.78
N ASN A 507 -4.82 10.78 -10.73
CA ASN A 507 -4.03 9.57 -10.52
C ASN A 507 -4.91 8.38 -10.11
N MET A 508 -5.81 8.58 -9.15
CA MET A 508 -6.70 7.53 -8.64
C MET A 508 -7.57 6.91 -9.75
N LEU A 509 -8.04 7.70 -10.70
CA LEU A 509 -8.86 7.20 -11.81
C LEU A 509 -8.07 6.28 -12.76
N VAL A 510 -6.83 6.63 -13.09
CA VAL A 510 -5.94 5.77 -13.89
C VAL A 510 -5.68 4.44 -13.17
N VAL A 511 -5.40 4.50 -11.87
CA VAL A 511 -5.10 3.32 -11.05
C VAL A 511 -6.35 2.47 -10.83
N ALA A 512 -7.49 3.07 -10.57
CA ALA A 512 -8.78 2.37 -10.45
C ALA A 512 -9.15 1.63 -11.73
N ARG A 513 -8.95 2.28 -12.90
CA ARG A 513 -9.13 1.63 -14.20
C ARG A 513 -8.17 0.46 -14.38
N SER A 514 -6.90 0.60 -13.98
CA SER A 514 -5.90 -0.48 -14.04
C SER A 514 -6.34 -1.71 -13.24
N VAL A 515 -6.83 -1.49 -12.00
CA VAL A 515 -7.35 -2.57 -11.14
C VAL A 515 -8.59 -3.23 -11.76
N ALA A 516 -9.57 -2.44 -12.18
CA ALA A 516 -10.83 -2.97 -12.71
C ALA A 516 -10.65 -3.69 -14.05
N GLN A 517 -9.78 -3.18 -14.93
CA GLN A 517 -9.48 -3.80 -16.24
C GLN A 517 -8.74 -5.12 -16.06
N ALA A 518 -7.73 -5.18 -15.19
CA ALA A 518 -7.00 -6.41 -14.88
C ALA A 518 -7.93 -7.45 -14.21
N ALA A 519 -8.78 -7.01 -13.28
CA ALA A 519 -9.75 -7.88 -12.62
C ALA A 519 -10.81 -8.45 -13.59
N LEU A 520 -11.27 -7.66 -14.56
CA LEU A 520 -12.23 -8.13 -15.57
C LEU A 520 -11.59 -9.15 -16.52
N ALA A 521 -10.34 -8.93 -16.89
CA ALA A 521 -9.60 -9.80 -17.81
C ALA A 521 -9.29 -11.17 -17.20
N ARG A 522 -8.94 -11.25 -15.89
CA ARG A 522 -8.65 -12.52 -15.21
C ARG A 522 -9.93 -13.28 -14.90
N THR A 523 -10.16 -14.38 -15.61
CA THR A 523 -11.36 -15.22 -15.50
C THR A 523 -11.11 -16.48 -14.64
N GLU A 524 -10.66 -16.24 -13.40
CA GLU A 524 -10.45 -17.25 -12.36
C GLU A 524 -10.57 -16.60 -10.97
N SER A 525 -10.55 -17.40 -9.91
CA SER A 525 -10.33 -16.97 -8.53
C SER A 525 -8.98 -17.45 -8.04
N ARG A 526 -8.10 -16.50 -7.63
CA ARG A 526 -6.74 -16.80 -7.12
C ARG A 526 -6.32 -15.79 -6.07
N GLY A 527 -5.91 -16.26 -4.88
CA GLY A 527 -5.43 -15.40 -3.81
C GLY A 527 -6.41 -14.29 -3.45
N ALA A 528 -6.00 -13.03 -3.55
CA ALA A 528 -6.84 -11.88 -3.23
C ALA A 528 -7.83 -11.50 -4.35
N HIS A 529 -7.74 -12.10 -5.52
CA HIS A 529 -8.69 -11.90 -6.62
C HIS A 529 -9.75 -12.99 -6.61
N GLN A 530 -11.00 -12.63 -6.31
CA GLN A 530 -12.13 -13.55 -6.21
C GLN A 530 -13.24 -13.17 -7.19
N ARG A 531 -13.58 -14.10 -8.08
CA ARG A 531 -14.61 -13.97 -9.12
C ARG A 531 -15.77 -14.92 -8.81
N GLU A 532 -16.95 -14.39 -8.51
CA GLU A 532 -18.15 -15.22 -8.24
C GLU A 532 -18.63 -15.99 -9.49
N ASP A 533 -18.39 -15.43 -10.67
CA ASP A 533 -18.66 -16.05 -11.97
C ASP A 533 -17.57 -17.02 -12.44
N TYR A 534 -16.39 -17.03 -11.80
CA TYR A 534 -15.27 -17.95 -12.04
C TYR A 534 -14.62 -18.35 -10.72
N PRO A 535 -15.27 -19.18 -9.87
CA PRO A 535 -14.84 -19.42 -8.49
C PRO A 535 -13.58 -20.29 -8.37
N GLU A 536 -13.21 -21.02 -9.42
CA GLU A 536 -12.07 -21.93 -9.40
C GLU A 536 -10.79 -21.27 -9.88
N MET A 537 -9.65 -21.72 -9.34
CA MET A 537 -8.33 -21.38 -9.84
C MET A 537 -8.03 -22.18 -11.11
N GLN A 538 -7.56 -21.52 -12.16
CA GLN A 538 -7.33 -22.14 -13.48
C GLN A 538 -5.83 -22.23 -13.79
N PRO A 539 -5.33 -23.39 -14.24
CA PRO A 539 -3.91 -23.55 -14.60
C PRO A 539 -3.44 -22.60 -15.70
N GLU A 540 -4.29 -22.30 -16.68
CA GLU A 540 -3.99 -21.39 -17.80
C GLU A 540 -3.83 -19.93 -17.38
N TRP A 541 -4.19 -19.58 -16.14
CA TRP A 541 -3.99 -18.26 -15.55
C TRP A 541 -2.75 -18.17 -14.64
N GLN A 542 -1.81 -19.12 -14.74
CA GLN A 542 -0.54 -19.05 -14.02
C GLN A 542 0.45 -18.06 -14.69
N ASP A 543 -0.09 -16.98 -15.23
CA ASP A 543 0.64 -15.89 -15.89
C ASP A 543 0.32 -14.56 -15.20
N ASN A 544 1.32 -13.69 -15.16
CA ASN A 544 1.15 -12.32 -14.68
C ASN A 544 0.47 -11.44 -15.74
N GLN A 545 -0.32 -10.48 -15.33
CA GLN A 545 -0.91 -9.46 -16.20
C GLN A 545 -0.08 -8.19 -16.17
N VAL A 546 0.31 -7.68 -17.33
CA VAL A 546 1.13 -6.47 -17.46
C VAL A 546 0.35 -5.36 -18.15
N LEU A 547 0.30 -4.21 -17.53
CA LEU A 547 -0.35 -3.00 -18.02
C LEU A 547 0.70 -1.97 -18.47
N ARG A 548 0.47 -1.37 -19.64
CA ARG A 548 1.27 -0.28 -20.20
C ARG A 548 0.39 0.88 -20.62
N TRP A 549 0.95 2.07 -20.52
CA TRP A 549 0.30 3.30 -20.97
C TRP A 549 0.96 3.79 -22.25
N HIS A 550 0.17 3.92 -23.31
CA HIS A 550 0.65 4.45 -24.57
C HIS A 550 -0.39 5.38 -25.16
N ASP A 551 -0.02 6.64 -25.42
CA ASP A 551 -0.86 7.68 -26.03
C ASP A 551 -2.28 7.81 -25.40
N GLY A 552 -2.35 7.79 -24.06
CA GLY A 552 -3.62 7.90 -23.34
C GLY A 552 -4.39 6.58 -23.22
N ILE A 553 -3.90 5.50 -23.81
CA ILE A 553 -4.55 4.18 -23.82
C ILE A 553 -3.81 3.23 -22.87
N LEU A 554 -4.57 2.61 -21.97
CA LEU A 554 -4.08 1.55 -21.11
C LEU A 554 -4.25 0.19 -21.81
N THR A 555 -3.15 -0.47 -22.11
CA THR A 555 -3.13 -1.80 -22.75
C THR A 555 -2.75 -2.86 -21.73
N LEU A 556 -3.44 -4.01 -21.79
CA LEU A 556 -3.20 -5.18 -20.95
C LEU A 556 -2.66 -6.33 -21.80
N THR A 557 -1.62 -6.97 -21.33
CA THR A 557 -1.03 -8.17 -21.94
C THR A 557 -0.77 -9.22 -20.86
N ARG A 558 -0.76 -10.50 -21.21
CA ARG A 558 -0.26 -11.57 -20.34
C ARG A 558 1.23 -11.72 -20.58
N ALA A 559 2.02 -11.81 -19.51
CA ALA A 559 3.44 -12.09 -19.60
C ALA A 559 3.64 -13.59 -19.37
N GLU A 560 4.09 -14.30 -20.40
CA GLU A 560 4.51 -15.70 -20.24
C GLU A 560 5.66 -15.76 -19.22
N ARG A 561 5.53 -16.65 -18.25
CA ARG A 561 6.59 -16.94 -17.30
C ARG A 561 7.77 -17.55 -18.07
N ALA A 562 8.96 -16.95 -17.92
CA ALA A 562 10.16 -17.62 -18.40
C ALA A 562 10.23 -19.01 -17.73
N PRO A 563 10.46 -20.11 -18.49
CA PRO A 563 10.57 -21.42 -17.88
C PRO A 563 11.66 -21.36 -16.81
N ALA A 564 11.35 -21.85 -15.59
CA ALA A 564 12.33 -21.97 -14.53
C ALA A 564 13.54 -22.72 -15.10
N GLU A 565 14.71 -22.08 -15.17
CA GLU A 565 15.93 -22.78 -15.48
C GLU A 565 16.07 -23.90 -14.45
N ALA A 566 16.01 -25.13 -14.92
CA ALA A 566 16.20 -26.30 -14.07
C ALA A 566 17.57 -26.14 -13.41
N SER A 567 17.58 -25.81 -12.12
CA SER A 567 18.79 -25.78 -11.31
C SER A 567 19.40 -27.18 -11.35
N ALA A 568 20.50 -27.31 -12.10
CA ALA A 568 21.34 -28.49 -12.16
C ALA A 568 22.14 -28.67 -10.86
#